data_e376f3f50d77c1a14222408ffe53a4d6
#
_entry.id   e376f3f50d77c1a14222408ffe53a4d6
#
_cell.length_a   1.000
_cell.length_b   1.000
_cell.length_c   1.000
_cell.angle_alpha   90.00
_cell.angle_beta   90.00
_cell.angle_gamma   90.00
#
_symmetry.space_group_name_H-M   'P 1'
#
loop_
_entity.id
_entity.type
_entity.pdbx_description
1 polymer ?
#
loop_
_entity_poly.entity_id
_entity_poly.type
_entity_poly.pdbx_seq_one_letter_code
_entity_poly.pdbx_strand_id
1 'polypeptide(L)'
;MAMKKLLGFLVCGIFLFPGLALAGEPTLTLVTKTGKATYTISDLLKRKDVETVIVENDPVYPGQKMEYVALKVTSLFDQIELDDDAVIQFKTLDGFSAPVSRQRLLNKSSKESIAYIAMELPDKKWPPMKPGKPSAGPFYLIWMNPELSHISSEEWSYMLAAFEVKDSLEATYPEIFPSNKLSGDDPVTKGFQLFVKNCFACHTMNKVGASGIGPDLNVPMNPTEYFRTAALKKLIRNPQAVRHWPNGRMQGFKQEILSDQDLDQLVAYLEHMSRRRK
;
A
#
# COMPACT_ATOMS: atom_id res chain seq x y z
N MET A 1 78.01 35.94 12.47
CA MET A 1 77.29 35.69 11.14
C MET A 1 76.67 34.31 11.23
N ALA A 2 75.37 34.20 11.55
CA ALA A 2 74.71 32.95 11.81
C ALA A 2 73.66 32.80 10.77
N MET A 3 73.80 31.74 9.99
CA MET A 3 72.91 31.33 8.87
C MET A 3 71.75 30.48 9.43
N LYS A 4 70.50 31.01 9.41
CA LYS A 4 69.28 30.24 9.76
C LYS A 4 68.87 29.37 8.61
N LYS A 5 68.88 28.04 8.82
CA LYS A 5 68.27 27.05 7.92
C LYS A 5 66.77 27.07 8.08
N LEU A 6 66.05 27.37 7.01
CA LEU A 6 64.57 27.28 6.92
C LEU A 6 64.19 25.84 6.57
N LEU A 7 63.50 25.15 7.48
CA LEU A 7 62.96 23.80 7.25
C LEU A 7 61.54 23.95 6.72
N GLY A 8 61.36 23.65 5.45
CA GLY A 8 60.01 23.62 4.83
C GLY A 8 59.27 22.34 5.22
N PHE A 9 58.15 22.49 5.93
CA PHE A 9 57.20 21.39 6.15
C PHE A 9 56.28 21.25 4.96
N LEU A 10 56.44 20.12 4.24
CA LEU A 10 55.51 19.70 3.17
C LEU A 10 54.30 19.05 3.83
N VAL A 11 53.17 19.77 3.95
CA VAL A 11 51.89 19.17 4.36
C VAL A 11 51.27 18.45 3.22
N CYS A 12 51.38 17.13 3.21
CA CYS A 12 50.70 16.25 2.26
C CYS A 12 49.24 16.16 2.68
N GLY A 13 48.37 16.95 2.05
CA GLY A 13 46.91 16.90 2.27
C GLY A 13 46.33 15.60 1.69
N ILE A 14 45.94 14.68 2.58
CA ILE A 14 45.17 13.49 2.21
C ILE A 14 43.75 13.96 1.89
N PHE A 15 43.43 14.09 0.62
CA PHE A 15 42.04 14.24 0.16
C PHE A 15 41.31 12.90 0.40
N LEU A 16 40.58 12.79 1.51
CA LEU A 16 39.56 11.79 1.73
C LEU A 16 38.43 12.07 0.75
N PHE A 17 38.39 11.38 -0.38
CA PHE A 17 37.19 11.29 -1.19
C PHE A 17 36.12 10.57 -0.35
N PRO A 18 34.95 11.18 -0.10
CA PRO A 18 33.84 10.44 0.47
C PRO A 18 33.49 9.36 -0.56
N GLY A 19 33.71 8.09 -0.17
CA GLY A 19 33.30 6.97 -0.99
C GLY A 19 31.80 7.10 -1.25
N LEU A 20 31.40 7.18 -2.53
CA LEU A 20 30.00 6.98 -2.90
C LEU A 20 29.66 5.57 -2.41
N ALA A 21 28.85 5.48 -1.37
CA ALA A 21 28.17 4.26 -1.01
C ALA A 21 27.31 3.90 -2.25
N LEU A 22 27.70 2.88 -2.98
CA LEU A 22 26.87 2.27 -4.01
C LEU A 22 25.63 1.78 -3.28
N ALA A 23 24.53 2.49 -3.40
CA ALA A 23 23.24 2.01 -2.94
C ALA A 23 23.02 0.65 -3.63
N GLY A 24 22.82 -0.41 -2.84
CA GLY A 24 22.55 -1.74 -3.38
C GLY A 24 21.35 -1.73 -4.32
N GLU A 25 21.29 -2.72 -5.22
CA GLU A 25 20.14 -2.87 -6.11
C GLU A 25 18.83 -2.97 -5.29
N PRO A 26 17.74 -2.31 -5.71
CA PRO A 26 16.45 -2.41 -5.03
C PRO A 26 15.96 -3.85 -4.94
N THR A 27 15.36 -4.21 -3.81
CA THR A 27 14.88 -5.57 -3.56
C THR A 27 13.40 -5.60 -3.21
N LEU A 28 12.73 -6.66 -3.66
CA LEU A 28 11.40 -7.06 -3.23
C LEU A 28 11.52 -8.28 -2.33
N THR A 29 10.94 -8.22 -1.14
CA THR A 29 10.97 -9.29 -0.17
C THR A 29 9.63 -10.03 -0.09
N LEU A 30 9.69 -11.36 -0.06
CA LEU A 30 8.56 -12.23 0.22
C LEU A 30 8.79 -12.94 1.56
N VAL A 31 7.93 -12.71 2.53
CA VAL A 31 7.97 -13.32 3.85
C VAL A 31 6.80 -14.28 4.00
N THR A 32 7.09 -15.52 4.33
CA THR A 32 6.10 -16.58 4.56
C THR A 32 6.28 -17.19 5.96
N LYS A 33 5.38 -18.08 6.35
CA LYS A 33 5.52 -18.85 7.60
C LYS A 33 6.81 -19.71 7.62
N THR A 34 7.28 -20.13 6.45
CA THR A 34 8.41 -21.07 6.30
C THR A 34 9.75 -20.38 6.00
N GLY A 35 9.74 -19.07 5.71
CA GLY A 35 10.97 -18.37 5.41
C GLY A 35 10.81 -17.03 4.73
N LYS A 36 11.94 -16.51 4.28
CA LYS A 36 12.06 -15.22 3.60
C LYS A 36 12.83 -15.41 2.30
N ALA A 37 12.29 -14.91 1.20
CA ALA A 37 12.96 -14.77 -0.07
C ALA A 37 13.12 -13.29 -0.44
N THR A 38 14.20 -12.93 -1.11
CA THR A 38 14.47 -11.56 -1.55
C THR A 38 14.90 -11.60 -3.01
N TYR A 39 14.31 -10.76 -3.83
CA TYR A 39 14.54 -10.70 -5.27
C TYR A 39 15.01 -9.29 -5.64
N THR A 40 16.10 -9.20 -6.39
CA THR A 40 16.49 -7.98 -7.08
C THR A 40 15.70 -7.83 -8.39
N ILE A 41 15.71 -6.65 -9.00
CA ILE A 41 15.16 -6.45 -10.35
C ILE A 41 15.89 -7.38 -11.33
N SER A 42 17.21 -7.48 -11.22
CA SER A 42 18.04 -8.36 -12.06
C SER A 42 17.68 -9.85 -11.92
N ASP A 43 17.27 -10.30 -10.73
CA ASP A 43 16.82 -11.68 -10.53
C ASP A 43 15.46 -11.92 -11.20
N LEU A 44 14.53 -10.97 -11.03
CA LEU A 44 13.21 -11.09 -11.62
C LEU A 44 13.26 -11.04 -13.16
N LEU A 45 14.10 -10.20 -13.74
CA LEU A 45 14.28 -10.10 -15.20
C LEU A 45 14.80 -11.37 -15.86
N LYS A 46 15.45 -12.28 -15.13
CA LYS A 46 15.90 -13.59 -15.65
C LYS A 46 14.75 -14.58 -15.86
N ARG A 47 13.58 -14.28 -15.33
CA ARG A 47 12.40 -15.15 -15.39
C ARG A 47 11.78 -15.10 -16.79
N LYS A 48 11.24 -16.24 -17.23
CA LYS A 48 10.59 -16.38 -18.55
C LYS A 48 9.18 -15.82 -18.60
N ASP A 49 8.58 -15.55 -17.44
CA ASP A 49 7.21 -15.07 -17.26
C ASP A 49 7.12 -13.55 -17.06
N VAL A 50 8.22 -12.85 -17.27
CA VAL A 50 8.26 -11.38 -17.37
C VAL A 50 7.73 -10.96 -18.72
N GLU A 51 6.82 -10.01 -18.71
CA GLU A 51 6.17 -9.47 -19.90
C GLU A 51 6.05 -7.93 -19.83
N THR A 52 5.78 -7.31 -20.95
CA THR A 52 5.46 -5.88 -21.01
C THR A 52 3.95 -5.72 -21.00
N VAL A 53 3.43 -4.96 -20.05
CA VAL A 53 2.00 -4.66 -19.93
C VAL A 53 1.74 -3.17 -20.10
N ILE A 54 0.57 -2.83 -20.65
CA ILE A 54 0.15 -1.45 -20.87
C ILE A 54 -1.03 -1.14 -19.95
N VAL A 55 -0.93 -0.04 -19.20
CA VAL A 55 -1.96 0.47 -18.31
C VAL A 55 -2.37 1.86 -18.77
N GLU A 56 -3.64 2.03 -19.13
CA GLU A 56 -4.17 3.29 -19.66
C GLU A 56 -4.77 4.21 -18.58
N ASN A 57 -5.27 3.62 -17.49
CA ASN A 57 -5.94 4.33 -16.40
C ASN A 57 -5.23 4.11 -15.06
N ASP A 58 -3.93 4.33 -15.04
CA ASP A 58 -3.12 4.21 -13.83
C ASP A 58 -3.48 5.35 -12.85
N PRO A 59 -3.91 5.05 -11.61
CA PRO A 59 -4.30 6.08 -10.64
C PRO A 59 -3.13 6.94 -10.16
N VAL A 60 -1.89 6.47 -10.28
CA VAL A 60 -0.67 7.20 -9.91
C VAL A 60 -0.21 8.11 -11.05
N TYR A 61 -0.47 7.72 -12.30
CA TYR A 61 -0.12 8.46 -13.51
C TYR A 61 -1.37 8.82 -14.35
N PRO A 62 -2.31 9.60 -13.81
CA PRO A 62 -3.58 9.86 -14.45
C PRO A 62 -3.40 10.55 -15.81
N GLY A 63 -4.14 10.04 -16.82
CA GLY A 63 -4.09 10.57 -18.20
C GLY A 63 -2.84 10.16 -18.98
N GLN A 64 -1.98 9.32 -18.44
CA GLN A 64 -0.82 8.78 -19.12
C GLN A 64 -1.05 7.30 -19.46
N LYS A 65 -0.61 6.90 -20.64
CA LYS A 65 -0.49 5.49 -21.02
C LYS A 65 0.86 4.98 -20.54
N MET A 66 0.84 4.14 -19.52
CA MET A 66 2.05 3.60 -18.92
C MET A 66 2.40 2.23 -19.51
N GLU A 67 3.66 2.02 -19.79
CA GLU A 67 4.23 0.73 -20.19
C GLU A 67 5.14 0.20 -19.09
N TYR A 68 4.84 -0.99 -18.59
CA TYR A 68 5.56 -1.60 -17.49
C TYR A 68 6.17 -2.94 -17.90
N VAL A 69 7.44 -3.16 -17.55
CA VAL A 69 8.02 -4.49 -17.49
C VAL A 69 7.57 -5.11 -16.18
N ALA A 70 6.83 -6.20 -16.25
CA ALA A 70 6.14 -6.74 -15.09
C ALA A 70 6.01 -8.27 -15.13
N LEU A 71 5.69 -8.86 -13.98
CA LEU A 71 5.31 -10.27 -13.86
C LEU A 71 4.05 -10.38 -12.99
N LYS A 72 3.28 -11.44 -13.19
CA LYS A 72 2.08 -11.70 -12.36
C LYS A 72 2.50 -11.96 -10.92
N VAL A 73 1.77 -11.39 -9.96
CA VAL A 73 2.03 -11.66 -8.53
C VAL A 73 1.96 -13.15 -8.26
N THR A 74 1.03 -13.88 -8.88
CA THR A 74 0.88 -15.33 -8.75
C THR A 74 2.18 -16.10 -9.00
N SER A 75 3.03 -15.62 -9.90
CA SER A 75 4.31 -16.27 -10.25
C SER A 75 5.33 -16.28 -9.10
N LEU A 76 5.23 -15.36 -8.14
CA LEU A 76 6.07 -15.38 -6.95
C LEU A 76 5.57 -16.36 -5.87
N PHE A 77 4.31 -16.75 -5.96
CA PHE A 77 3.65 -17.59 -4.97
C PHE A 77 3.40 -19.03 -5.45
N ASP A 78 3.78 -19.39 -6.69
CA ASP A 78 3.48 -20.70 -7.29
C ASP A 78 3.99 -21.91 -6.48
N GLN A 79 5.05 -21.73 -5.69
CA GLN A 79 5.65 -22.79 -4.86
C GLN A 79 5.33 -22.64 -3.37
N ILE A 80 4.35 -21.78 -3.02
CA ILE A 80 4.05 -21.45 -1.63
C ILE A 80 2.64 -21.95 -1.30
N GLU A 81 2.58 -22.87 -0.35
CA GLU A 81 1.29 -23.29 0.22
C GLU A 81 0.75 -22.18 1.12
N LEU A 82 -0.49 -21.79 0.90
CA LEU A 82 -1.19 -20.76 1.64
C LEU A 82 -2.55 -21.27 2.07
N ASP A 83 -2.93 -20.97 3.30
CA ASP A 83 -4.28 -21.21 3.80
C ASP A 83 -5.31 -20.44 2.97
N ASP A 84 -6.52 -20.94 2.81
CA ASP A 84 -7.54 -20.34 1.95
C ASP A 84 -7.98 -18.95 2.43
N ASP A 85 -7.97 -18.71 3.71
CA ASP A 85 -8.31 -17.44 4.37
C ASP A 85 -7.09 -16.55 4.68
N ALA A 86 -5.89 -16.97 4.24
CA ALA A 86 -4.68 -16.18 4.41
C ALA A 86 -4.83 -14.77 3.80
N VAL A 87 -4.25 -13.80 4.46
CA VAL A 87 -4.07 -12.46 3.91
C VAL A 87 -2.61 -12.24 3.55
N ILE A 88 -2.39 -11.49 2.48
CA ILE A 88 -1.06 -11.09 2.03
C ILE A 88 -0.96 -9.59 2.28
N GLN A 89 -0.12 -9.23 3.25
CA GLN A 89 0.12 -7.85 3.59
C GLN A 89 1.27 -7.31 2.74
N PHE A 90 1.02 -6.33 1.91
CA PHE A 90 2.08 -5.61 1.23
C PHE A 90 2.60 -4.46 2.08
N LYS A 91 3.88 -4.14 1.90
CA LYS A 91 4.58 -3.02 2.54
C LYS A 91 5.33 -2.21 1.49
N THR A 92 5.36 -0.93 1.69
CA THR A 92 6.03 0.02 0.79
C THR A 92 7.17 0.76 1.50
N LEU A 93 8.07 1.35 0.74
CA LEU A 93 9.23 2.07 1.28
C LEU A 93 8.82 3.35 2.04
N ASP A 94 7.66 3.92 1.75
CA ASP A 94 7.14 5.11 2.43
C ASP A 94 6.31 4.78 3.68
N GLY A 95 6.22 3.48 4.05
CA GLY A 95 5.57 2.99 5.26
C GLY A 95 4.08 2.66 5.11
N PHE A 96 3.51 2.80 3.89
CA PHE A 96 2.16 2.32 3.64
C PHE A 96 2.10 0.79 3.73
N SER A 97 1.03 0.24 4.26
CA SER A 97 0.86 -1.20 4.39
C SER A 97 -0.62 -1.56 4.47
N ALA A 98 -1.04 -2.56 3.71
CA ALA A 98 -2.42 -3.04 3.74
C ALA A 98 -2.50 -4.55 3.51
N PRO A 99 -3.45 -5.24 4.15
CA PRO A 99 -3.76 -6.63 3.88
C PRO A 99 -4.65 -6.75 2.65
N VAL A 100 -4.37 -7.72 1.79
CA VAL A 100 -5.22 -8.12 0.67
C VAL A 100 -5.50 -9.61 0.79
N SER A 101 -6.73 -10.05 0.52
CA SER A 101 -7.04 -11.47 0.55
C SER A 101 -6.24 -12.25 -0.48
N ARG A 102 -5.86 -13.48 -0.14
CA ARG A 102 -5.17 -14.39 -1.04
C ARG A 102 -5.94 -14.54 -2.36
N GLN A 103 -7.26 -14.78 -2.30
CA GLN A 103 -8.09 -14.99 -3.48
C GLN A 103 -8.02 -13.81 -4.44
N ARG A 104 -8.02 -12.58 -3.91
CA ARG A 104 -7.98 -11.36 -4.71
C ARG A 104 -6.61 -11.13 -5.33
N LEU A 105 -5.54 -11.21 -4.54
CA LEU A 105 -4.18 -10.93 -5.01
C LEU A 105 -3.63 -12.00 -5.94
N LEU A 106 -3.98 -13.26 -5.70
CA LEU A 106 -3.49 -14.42 -6.46
C LEU A 106 -4.53 -14.96 -7.45
N ASN A 107 -5.48 -14.12 -7.87
CA ASN A 107 -6.46 -14.50 -8.90
C ASN A 107 -5.76 -14.85 -10.22
N LYS A 108 -6.20 -15.96 -10.83
CA LYS A 108 -5.73 -16.44 -12.14
C LYS A 108 -6.84 -16.38 -13.23
N SER A 109 -8.07 -16.04 -12.84
CA SER A 109 -9.19 -15.96 -13.75
C SER A 109 -9.16 -14.70 -14.59
N SER A 110 -9.21 -14.80 -15.90
CA SER A 110 -9.31 -13.65 -16.80
C SER A 110 -10.66 -12.91 -16.72
N LYS A 111 -11.62 -13.44 -15.95
CA LYS A 111 -12.92 -12.79 -15.68
C LYS A 111 -12.84 -11.79 -14.52
N GLU A 112 -11.70 -11.67 -13.88
CA GLU A 112 -11.43 -10.80 -12.75
C GLU A 112 -10.12 -10.03 -12.96
N SER A 113 -9.86 -9.06 -12.12
CA SER A 113 -8.62 -8.28 -12.16
C SER A 113 -7.39 -9.13 -11.82
N ILE A 114 -6.29 -8.93 -12.53
CA ILE A 114 -5.03 -9.66 -12.33
C ILE A 114 -3.98 -8.70 -11.78
N ALA A 115 -3.36 -9.09 -10.67
CA ALA A 115 -2.28 -8.35 -10.05
C ALA A 115 -0.92 -8.62 -10.69
N TYR A 116 -0.15 -7.57 -10.93
CA TYR A 116 1.22 -7.63 -11.46
C TYR A 116 2.18 -6.83 -10.57
N ILE A 117 3.42 -7.22 -10.57
CA ILE A 117 4.53 -6.45 -10.02
C ILE A 117 5.28 -5.82 -11.18
N ALA A 118 5.16 -4.52 -11.32
CA ALA A 118 5.92 -3.73 -12.26
C ALA A 118 7.31 -3.39 -11.67
N MET A 119 8.33 -3.39 -12.52
CA MET A 119 9.73 -3.13 -12.18
C MET A 119 10.22 -1.89 -12.92
N GLU A 120 10.73 -0.91 -12.18
CA GLU A 120 11.35 0.27 -12.78
C GLU A 120 12.80 -0.02 -13.16
N LEU A 121 13.07 -0.09 -14.46
CA LEU A 121 14.41 -0.41 -14.94
C LEU A 121 15.38 0.76 -14.70
N PRO A 122 16.67 0.48 -14.47
CA PRO A 122 17.68 1.53 -14.26
C PRO A 122 17.80 2.52 -15.42
N ASP A 123 17.65 2.03 -16.65
CA ASP A 123 17.78 2.76 -17.93
C ASP A 123 16.43 3.26 -18.49
N LYS A 124 15.31 2.82 -17.93
CA LYS A 124 13.95 3.24 -18.34
C LYS A 124 13.13 3.67 -17.12
N LYS A 125 13.47 4.84 -16.56
CA LYS A 125 12.80 5.38 -15.38
C LYS A 125 11.38 5.83 -15.68
N TRP A 126 10.48 5.64 -14.72
CA TRP A 126 9.12 6.15 -14.80
C TRP A 126 9.08 7.66 -14.47
N PRO A 127 8.06 8.39 -14.94
CA PRO A 127 7.87 9.78 -14.55
C PRO A 127 7.76 9.95 -13.03
N PRO A 128 8.07 11.13 -12.48
CA PRO A 128 7.75 11.42 -11.09
C PRO A 128 6.23 11.39 -10.88
N MET A 129 5.76 10.84 -9.76
CA MET A 129 4.34 10.78 -9.41
C MET A 129 3.68 12.18 -9.34
N LYS A 130 4.46 13.17 -8.92
CA LYS A 130 4.11 14.60 -8.90
C LYS A 130 5.40 15.42 -9.06
N PRO A 131 5.34 16.70 -9.47
CA PRO A 131 6.52 17.55 -9.51
C PRO A 131 7.31 17.51 -8.19
N GLY A 132 8.60 17.22 -8.26
CA GLY A 132 9.49 17.10 -7.08
C GLY A 132 9.30 15.86 -6.21
N LYS A 133 8.50 14.88 -6.62
CA LYS A 133 8.35 13.58 -5.95
C LYS A 133 9.07 12.49 -6.75
N PRO A 134 9.44 11.35 -6.11
CA PRO A 134 9.98 10.20 -6.84
C PRO A 134 8.93 9.59 -7.78
N SER A 135 9.37 8.61 -8.59
CA SER A 135 8.48 7.72 -9.34
C SER A 135 7.75 6.73 -8.43
N ALA A 136 6.86 5.92 -8.98
CA ALA A 136 6.21 4.81 -8.28
C ALA A 136 7.15 3.62 -8.01
N GLY A 137 8.37 3.65 -8.57
CA GLY A 137 9.38 2.58 -8.42
C GLY A 137 10.01 2.49 -7.03
N PRO A 138 10.90 1.50 -6.82
CA PRO A 138 11.42 0.56 -7.83
C PRO A 138 10.47 -0.57 -8.21
N PHE A 139 9.55 -0.96 -7.33
CA PHE A 139 8.49 -1.94 -7.59
C PHE A 139 7.13 -1.30 -7.36
N TYR A 140 6.17 -1.68 -8.19
CA TYR A 140 4.82 -1.14 -8.13
C TYR A 140 3.80 -2.27 -8.35
N LEU A 141 2.86 -2.40 -7.42
CA LEU A 141 1.74 -3.33 -7.55
C LEU A 141 0.68 -2.69 -8.46
N ILE A 142 0.50 -3.24 -9.64
CA ILE A 142 -0.45 -2.77 -10.64
C ILE A 142 -1.52 -3.81 -10.92
N TRP A 143 -2.64 -3.39 -11.50
CA TRP A 143 -3.76 -4.28 -11.80
C TRP A 143 -4.17 -4.17 -13.26
N MET A 144 -4.34 -5.31 -13.90
CA MET A 144 -4.97 -5.39 -15.23
C MET A 144 -6.47 -5.58 -15.06
N ASN A 145 -7.25 -4.85 -15.87
CA ASN A 145 -8.73 -4.83 -15.83
C ASN A 145 -9.28 -4.54 -14.42
N PRO A 146 -8.87 -3.42 -13.78
CA PRO A 146 -9.19 -3.15 -12.37
C PRO A 146 -10.71 -3.01 -12.12
N GLU A 147 -11.49 -2.68 -13.13
CA GLU A 147 -12.95 -2.58 -13.09
C GLU A 147 -13.65 -3.90 -12.82
N LEU A 148 -13.09 -5.03 -13.30
CA LEU A 148 -13.71 -6.35 -13.14
C LEU A 148 -13.86 -6.80 -11.68
N SER A 149 -12.92 -6.36 -10.81
CA SER A 149 -12.95 -6.66 -9.38
C SER A 149 -13.11 -5.42 -8.52
N HIS A 150 -13.50 -4.28 -9.11
CA HIS A 150 -13.62 -3.00 -8.41
C HIS A 150 -12.37 -2.67 -7.57
N ILE A 151 -11.18 -2.72 -8.21
CA ILE A 151 -9.91 -2.39 -7.56
C ILE A 151 -9.90 -0.89 -7.24
N SER A 152 -9.72 -0.55 -5.98
CA SER A 152 -9.60 0.83 -5.54
C SER A 152 -8.16 1.36 -5.72
N SER A 153 -7.99 2.69 -5.70
CA SER A 153 -6.65 3.31 -5.77
C SER A 153 -5.71 2.86 -4.66
N GLU A 154 -6.26 2.51 -3.49
CA GLU A 154 -5.49 2.06 -2.32
C GLU A 154 -4.85 0.67 -2.53
N GLU A 155 -5.34 -0.08 -3.51
CA GLU A 155 -4.79 -1.39 -3.87
C GLU A 155 -3.65 -1.29 -4.90
N TRP A 156 -3.34 -0.08 -5.40
CA TRP A 156 -2.21 0.20 -6.27
C TRP A 156 -1.01 0.69 -5.45
N SER A 157 -0.18 -0.25 -5.00
CA SER A 157 0.88 0.09 -4.03
C SER A 157 2.20 0.38 -4.72
N TYR A 158 2.49 1.68 -4.88
CA TYR A 158 3.79 2.16 -5.36
C TYR A 158 4.87 2.01 -4.29
N MET A 159 6.15 2.08 -4.71
CA MET A 159 7.31 1.86 -3.84
C MET A 159 7.23 0.54 -3.06
N LEU A 160 6.67 -0.50 -3.68
CA LEU A 160 6.49 -1.81 -3.05
C LEU A 160 7.85 -2.37 -2.60
N ALA A 161 7.91 -2.83 -1.35
CA ALA A 161 9.12 -3.36 -0.73
C ALA A 161 8.98 -4.83 -0.29
N ALA A 162 7.78 -5.24 0.12
CA ALA A 162 7.55 -6.60 0.59
C ALA A 162 6.10 -7.06 0.46
N PHE A 163 5.95 -8.39 0.36
CA PHE A 163 4.76 -9.14 0.68
C PHE A 163 5.00 -9.97 1.94
N GLU A 164 4.10 -9.93 2.90
CA GLU A 164 4.11 -10.79 4.08
C GLU A 164 2.83 -11.62 4.14
N VAL A 165 2.99 -12.93 4.09
CA VAL A 165 1.89 -13.86 4.32
C VAL A 165 1.55 -13.86 5.81
N LYS A 166 0.30 -13.60 6.11
CA LYS A 166 -0.29 -13.64 7.47
C LYS A 166 -1.35 -14.72 7.52
N ASP A 167 -1.73 -15.08 8.73
CA ASP A 167 -2.95 -15.86 8.99
C ASP A 167 -4.19 -15.11 8.49
N SER A 168 -5.37 -15.64 8.77
CA SER A 168 -6.61 -14.93 8.42
C SER A 168 -6.62 -13.52 9.01
N LEU A 169 -7.42 -12.64 8.40
CA LEU A 169 -7.60 -11.28 8.88
C LEU A 169 -8.07 -11.28 10.35
N GLU A 170 -8.94 -12.23 10.71
CA GLU A 170 -9.46 -12.38 12.08
C GLU A 170 -8.38 -12.79 13.07
N ALA A 171 -7.52 -13.73 12.71
CA ALA A 171 -6.41 -14.14 13.56
C ALA A 171 -5.35 -13.03 13.72
N THR A 172 -5.15 -12.23 12.67
CA THR A 172 -4.15 -11.16 12.68
C THR A 172 -4.63 -9.88 13.37
N TYR A 173 -5.91 -9.54 13.23
CA TYR A 173 -6.51 -8.28 13.71
C TYR A 173 -7.89 -8.49 14.34
N PRO A 174 -8.03 -9.31 15.41
CA PRO A 174 -9.33 -9.63 15.99
C PRO A 174 -10.08 -8.40 16.55
N GLU A 175 -9.36 -7.33 16.86
CA GLU A 175 -9.93 -6.10 17.44
C GLU A 175 -10.78 -5.28 16.46
N ILE A 176 -10.61 -5.48 15.14
CA ILE A 176 -11.41 -4.77 14.14
C ILE A 176 -12.73 -5.47 13.83
N PHE A 177 -12.90 -6.71 14.28
CA PHE A 177 -14.09 -7.50 13.94
C PHE A 177 -15.33 -7.03 14.70
N PRO A 178 -16.48 -6.95 14.00
CA PRO A 178 -17.77 -6.69 14.65
C PRO A 178 -18.20 -7.88 15.50
N SER A 179 -19.35 -7.79 16.12
CA SER A 179 -19.91 -8.91 16.88
C SER A 179 -20.14 -10.13 15.97
N ASN A 180 -19.71 -11.31 16.40
CA ASN A 180 -19.95 -12.59 15.71
C ASN A 180 -21.43 -13.04 15.68
N LYS A 181 -22.31 -12.30 16.39
CA LYS A 181 -23.76 -12.54 16.38
C LYS A 181 -24.47 -11.94 15.17
N LEU A 182 -23.77 -11.10 14.38
CA LEU A 182 -24.34 -10.45 13.20
C LEU A 182 -24.29 -11.40 12.00
N SER A 183 -25.31 -11.35 11.16
CA SER A 183 -25.34 -12.11 9.90
C SER A 183 -24.42 -11.49 8.87
N GLY A 184 -24.07 -12.23 7.82
CA GLY A 184 -23.31 -11.72 6.68
C GLY A 184 -23.99 -10.57 5.95
N ASP A 185 -25.33 -10.51 5.98
CA ASP A 185 -26.13 -9.46 5.35
C ASP A 185 -26.40 -8.26 6.23
N ASP A 186 -25.97 -8.31 7.49
CA ASP A 186 -26.12 -7.19 8.41
C ASP A 186 -25.34 -5.95 7.89
N PRO A 187 -25.93 -4.75 7.93
CA PRO A 187 -25.25 -3.52 7.51
C PRO A 187 -23.89 -3.30 8.18
N VAL A 188 -23.73 -3.70 9.45
CA VAL A 188 -22.46 -3.61 10.18
C VAL A 188 -21.41 -4.56 9.57
N THR A 189 -21.79 -5.78 9.22
CA THR A 189 -20.89 -6.75 8.59
C THR A 189 -20.45 -6.26 7.21
N LYS A 190 -21.38 -5.74 6.41
CA LYS A 190 -21.05 -5.12 5.12
C LYS A 190 -20.14 -3.90 5.29
N GLY A 191 -20.45 -3.06 6.28
CA GLY A 191 -19.63 -1.89 6.63
C GLY A 191 -18.22 -2.27 7.09
N PHE A 192 -18.05 -3.37 7.80
CA PHE A 192 -16.75 -3.93 8.15
C PHE A 192 -15.93 -4.31 6.88
N GLN A 193 -16.55 -4.98 5.93
CA GLN A 193 -15.88 -5.33 4.66
C GLN A 193 -15.43 -4.07 3.90
N LEU A 194 -16.28 -3.03 3.88
CA LEU A 194 -15.95 -1.74 3.26
C LEU A 194 -14.81 -1.02 4.01
N PHE A 195 -14.80 -1.09 5.34
CA PHE A 195 -13.71 -0.55 6.16
C PHE A 195 -12.39 -1.24 5.84
N VAL A 196 -12.35 -2.56 5.82
CA VAL A 196 -11.14 -3.33 5.48
C VAL A 196 -10.64 -2.96 4.09
N LYS A 197 -11.53 -2.87 3.11
CA LYS A 197 -11.19 -2.58 1.72
C LYS A 197 -10.67 -1.16 1.51
N ASN A 198 -11.30 -0.15 2.13
CA ASN A 198 -11.09 1.25 1.75
C ASN A 198 -10.42 2.12 2.83
N CYS A 199 -10.42 1.69 4.09
CA CYS A 199 -9.99 2.53 5.21
C CYS A 199 -8.80 1.95 5.97
N PHE A 200 -8.75 0.61 6.11
CA PHE A 200 -7.80 -0.10 6.95
C PHE A 200 -6.34 0.01 6.46
N ALA A 201 -6.16 0.32 5.19
CA ALA A 201 -4.83 0.59 4.63
C ALA A 201 -4.15 1.83 5.24
N CYS A 202 -4.94 2.81 5.72
CA CYS A 202 -4.44 4.06 6.28
C CYS A 202 -4.78 4.23 7.77
N HIS A 203 -5.94 3.72 8.20
CA HIS A 203 -6.46 3.92 9.54
C HIS A 203 -6.33 2.66 10.40
N THR A 204 -6.01 2.85 11.67
CA THR A 204 -6.15 1.81 12.69
C THR A 204 -7.56 1.81 13.29
N MET A 205 -7.92 0.71 13.94
CA MET A 205 -9.15 0.54 14.71
C MET A 205 -8.80 -0.17 16.02
N ASN A 206 -9.16 0.40 17.16
CA ASN A 206 -8.76 -0.12 18.48
C ASN A 206 -7.23 -0.28 18.63
N LYS A 207 -6.45 0.63 18.07
CA LYS A 207 -4.96 0.68 18.08
C LYS A 207 -4.29 -0.41 17.25
N VAL A 208 -5.04 -1.21 16.49
CA VAL A 208 -4.47 -2.22 15.60
C VAL A 208 -4.71 -1.89 14.14
N GLY A 209 -3.74 -2.21 13.28
CA GLY A 209 -3.80 -1.97 11.85
C GLY A 209 -2.47 -2.21 11.17
N ALA A 210 -2.50 -2.29 9.85
CA ALA A 210 -1.31 -2.52 9.04
C ALA A 210 -0.44 -1.24 8.91
N SER A 211 -1.06 -0.07 9.02
CA SER A 211 -0.45 1.25 8.84
C SER A 211 -1.02 2.21 9.88
N GLY A 212 -0.36 3.33 10.10
CA GLY A 212 -0.78 4.42 11.00
C GLY A 212 -0.69 5.78 10.32
N ILE A 213 -0.95 5.84 9.01
CA ILE A 213 -0.91 7.08 8.22
C ILE A 213 -2.03 8.03 8.66
N GLY A 214 -3.25 7.47 8.86
CA GLY A 214 -4.41 8.17 9.40
C GLY A 214 -4.59 7.93 10.90
N PRO A 215 -5.46 8.70 11.58
CA PRO A 215 -5.78 8.46 12.98
C PRO A 215 -6.50 7.13 13.19
N ASP A 216 -6.43 6.62 14.42
CA ASP A 216 -7.29 5.52 14.85
C ASP A 216 -8.76 5.94 14.80
N LEU A 217 -9.63 5.08 14.25
CA LEU A 217 -11.05 5.39 14.07
C LEU A 217 -11.92 4.94 15.27
N ASN A 218 -11.29 4.61 16.42
CA ASN A 218 -12.05 4.30 17.63
C ASN A 218 -11.41 4.85 18.91
N VAL A 219 -10.11 5.10 18.92
CA VAL A 219 -9.36 5.56 20.11
C VAL A 219 -8.63 6.86 19.79
N PRO A 220 -8.73 7.91 20.61
CA PRO A 220 -9.51 8.01 21.85
C PRO A 220 -11.02 8.16 21.63
N MET A 221 -11.46 8.60 20.45
CA MET A 221 -12.87 8.83 20.10
C MET A 221 -13.16 8.34 18.68
N ASN A 222 -14.33 7.72 18.52
CA ASN A 222 -14.80 7.32 17.20
C ASN A 222 -15.36 8.53 16.43
N PRO A 223 -15.17 8.61 15.09
CA PRO A 223 -15.71 9.72 14.28
C PRO A 223 -17.22 9.95 14.47
N THR A 224 -17.98 8.89 14.73
CA THR A 224 -19.43 9.00 14.97
C THR A 224 -19.80 9.69 16.29
N GLU A 225 -18.84 9.87 17.19
CA GLU A 225 -19.05 10.53 18.48
C GLU A 225 -18.87 12.06 18.40
N TYR A 226 -18.10 12.56 17.42
CA TYR A 226 -17.83 14.00 17.30
C TYR A 226 -18.26 14.62 15.96
N PHE A 227 -18.52 13.82 14.93
CA PHE A 227 -19.17 14.30 13.71
C PHE A 227 -20.66 13.99 13.70
N ARG A 228 -21.45 14.90 13.20
CA ARG A 228 -22.81 14.55 12.72
C ARG A 228 -22.68 13.64 11.52
N THR A 229 -23.54 12.64 11.38
CA THR A 229 -23.50 11.63 10.32
C THR A 229 -23.37 12.25 8.92
N ALA A 230 -24.13 13.30 8.62
CA ALA A 230 -24.03 13.98 7.33
C ALA A 230 -22.65 14.63 7.09
N ALA A 231 -22.02 15.18 8.13
CA ALA A 231 -20.69 15.77 8.04
C ALA A 231 -19.60 14.67 7.88
N LEU A 232 -19.75 13.54 8.56
CA LEU A 232 -18.86 12.39 8.42
C LEU A 232 -18.91 11.83 6.99
N LYS A 233 -20.10 11.62 6.45
CA LYS A 233 -20.27 11.18 5.05
C LYS A 233 -19.67 12.18 4.07
N LYS A 234 -19.86 13.48 4.28
CA LYS A 234 -19.23 14.53 3.46
C LYS A 234 -17.70 14.49 3.55
N LEU A 235 -17.14 14.25 4.75
CA LEU A 235 -15.70 14.10 4.96
C LEU A 235 -15.16 12.90 4.16
N ILE A 236 -15.83 11.75 4.20
CA ILE A 236 -15.41 10.55 3.46
C ILE A 236 -15.50 10.79 1.95
N ARG A 237 -16.56 11.47 1.47
CA ARG A 237 -16.71 11.81 0.05
C ARG A 237 -15.65 12.79 -0.45
N ASN A 238 -15.37 13.82 0.31
CA ASN A 238 -14.42 14.86 -0.04
C ASN A 238 -13.92 15.56 1.24
N PRO A 239 -12.79 15.13 1.80
CA PRO A 239 -12.22 15.70 3.02
C PRO A 239 -12.04 17.22 2.94
N GLN A 240 -11.60 17.71 1.78
CA GLN A 240 -11.34 19.14 1.56
C GLN A 240 -12.62 20.00 1.55
N ALA A 241 -13.79 19.40 1.30
CA ALA A 241 -15.08 20.10 1.35
C ALA A 241 -15.62 20.33 2.77
N VAL A 242 -15.07 19.62 3.77
CA VAL A 242 -15.42 19.85 5.19
C VAL A 242 -14.48 20.87 5.80
N ARG A 243 -13.17 20.70 5.55
CA ARG A 243 -12.13 21.63 5.96
C ARG A 243 -10.92 21.47 5.06
N HIS A 244 -10.39 22.57 4.59
CA HIS A 244 -9.16 22.55 3.78
C HIS A 244 -7.94 22.40 4.68
N TRP A 245 -7.21 21.28 4.51
CA TRP A 245 -5.90 21.06 5.09
C TRP A 245 -4.85 20.97 3.97
N PRO A 246 -3.92 21.92 3.85
CA PRO A 246 -2.91 21.90 2.77
C PRO A 246 -2.11 20.60 2.68
N ASN A 247 -1.87 19.95 3.83
CA ASN A 247 -1.11 18.70 3.93
C ASN A 247 -1.98 17.47 4.16
N GLY A 248 -3.30 17.59 3.98
CA GLY A 248 -4.23 16.46 4.14
C GLY A 248 -3.93 15.37 3.11
N ARG A 249 -3.75 14.13 3.58
CA ARG A 249 -3.44 12.97 2.74
C ARG A 249 -4.67 12.13 2.40
N MET A 250 -5.71 12.21 3.21
CA MET A 250 -6.94 11.47 2.97
C MET A 250 -7.54 11.89 1.63
N GLN A 251 -7.74 10.94 0.75
CA GLN A 251 -8.44 11.12 -0.51
C GLN A 251 -9.95 10.94 -0.28
N GLY A 252 -10.77 11.57 -1.13
CA GLY A 252 -12.21 11.36 -1.10
C GLY A 252 -12.59 10.12 -1.93
N PHE A 253 -13.68 9.49 -1.56
CA PHE A 253 -14.20 8.32 -2.27
C PHE A 253 -15.38 8.72 -3.17
N LYS A 254 -15.22 8.55 -4.48
CA LYS A 254 -16.27 8.77 -5.47
C LYS A 254 -17.41 7.75 -5.29
N GLN A 255 -18.57 8.07 -5.82
CA GLN A 255 -19.77 7.23 -5.69
C GLN A 255 -19.63 5.87 -6.39
N GLU A 256 -18.82 5.82 -7.44
CA GLU A 256 -18.53 4.58 -8.18
C GLU A 256 -17.67 3.60 -7.36
N ILE A 257 -16.90 4.12 -6.38
CA ILE A 257 -16.05 3.30 -5.49
C ILE A 257 -16.77 2.94 -4.19
N LEU A 258 -17.55 3.89 -3.67
CA LEU A 258 -18.26 3.76 -2.40
C LEU A 258 -19.63 4.41 -2.57
N SER A 259 -20.67 3.64 -2.85
CA SER A 259 -22.04 4.15 -3.05
C SER A 259 -22.57 4.85 -1.79
N ASP A 260 -23.72 5.52 -1.87
CA ASP A 260 -24.33 6.12 -0.68
C ASP A 260 -24.82 5.05 0.31
N GLN A 261 -25.28 3.90 -0.20
CA GLN A 261 -25.60 2.74 0.63
C GLN A 261 -24.37 2.19 1.34
N ASP A 262 -23.22 2.09 0.65
CA ASP A 262 -21.96 1.66 1.26
C ASP A 262 -21.52 2.63 2.37
N LEU A 263 -21.71 3.94 2.17
CA LEU A 263 -21.44 4.92 3.23
C LEU A 263 -22.33 4.73 4.46
N ASP A 264 -23.60 4.38 4.26
CA ASP A 264 -24.50 4.07 5.38
C ASP A 264 -24.03 2.84 6.15
N GLN A 265 -23.65 1.79 5.44
CA GLN A 265 -23.11 0.57 6.02
C GLN A 265 -21.77 0.82 6.75
N LEU A 266 -20.86 1.59 6.14
CA LEU A 266 -19.61 1.97 6.77
C LEU A 266 -19.83 2.75 8.07
N VAL A 267 -20.74 3.71 8.09
CA VAL A 267 -21.10 4.45 9.29
C VAL A 267 -21.71 3.52 10.35
N ALA A 268 -22.58 2.58 9.96
CA ALA A 268 -23.15 1.59 10.88
C ALA A 268 -22.05 0.73 11.53
N TYR A 269 -21.03 0.33 10.78
CA TYR A 269 -19.86 -0.36 11.34
C TYR A 269 -19.11 0.53 12.33
N LEU A 270 -18.81 1.78 11.99
CA LEU A 270 -18.12 2.72 12.89
C LEU A 270 -18.90 2.92 14.19
N GLU A 271 -20.22 3.14 14.10
CA GLU A 271 -21.11 3.26 15.27
C GLU A 271 -21.13 1.98 16.12
N HIS A 272 -21.12 0.80 15.50
CA HIS A 272 -21.02 -0.46 16.20
C HIS A 272 -19.69 -0.56 16.97
N MET A 273 -18.58 -0.19 16.34
CA MET A 273 -17.26 -0.24 16.95
C MET A 273 -17.06 0.80 18.07
N SER A 274 -17.73 1.95 18.03
CA SER A 274 -17.66 2.96 19.10
C SER A 274 -18.04 2.38 20.48
N ARG A 275 -18.94 1.40 20.49
CA ARG A 275 -19.38 0.66 21.69
C ARG A 275 -18.48 -0.55 22.03
N ARG A 276 -17.45 -0.80 21.25
CA ARG A 276 -16.51 -1.94 21.38
C ARG A 276 -15.07 -1.46 21.49
N ARG A 277 -14.85 -0.29 22.06
CA ARG A 277 -13.52 0.28 22.30
C ARG A 277 -12.71 -0.60 23.24
N LYS A 278 -11.44 -0.84 22.89
CA LYS A 278 -10.49 -1.65 23.65
C LYS A 278 -9.25 -0.81 24.00
#